data_2581037b7be4635df82b554dd8229b30
#
_entry.id   2581037b7be4635df82b554dd8229b30
#
_cell.length_a   1.000
_cell.length_b   1.000
_cell.length_c   1.000
_cell.angle_alpha   90.00
_cell.angle_beta   90.00
_cell.angle_gamma   90.00
#
_symmetry.space_group_name_H-M   'P 1'
#
loop_
_entity.id
_entity.type
_entity.pdbx_description
1 polymer ?
#
loop_
_entity_poly.entity_id
_entity_poly.type
_entity_poly.pdbx_seq_one_letter_code
_entity_poly.pdbx_strand_id
1 'polypeptide(L)'
;YNLEAQSINILQIPRDTYIGSEYPTGKINAVYGNKNAGGMENLARVIYDRLRLPIDHYVTINMDGFVSVIDAIGGVEINVQESFTLEGVTFKPGLQTLNGLQAEKFVRERHSRGGDIGRINAQREFLAALVNKFKHLSMGQISSLIPTLMQEVTTDLTVNDVLTLAPRVLSLDTSSMAFHMV
;
A
#
# COMPACT_ATOMS: atom_id res chain seq x y z
N TYR A 1 13.16 1.75 -4.38
CA TYR A 1 13.52 2.98 -5.11
C TYR A 1 14.93 2.84 -5.68
N ASN A 2 15.06 3.01 -6.99
CA ASN A 2 16.36 3.04 -7.63
C ASN A 2 16.86 4.50 -7.67
N LEU A 3 17.89 4.79 -6.89
CA LEU A 3 18.47 6.14 -6.75
C LEU A 3 19.08 6.67 -8.06
N GLU A 4 19.70 5.79 -8.85
CA GLU A 4 20.36 6.17 -10.12
C GLU A 4 19.32 6.42 -11.22
N ALA A 5 18.31 5.54 -11.32
CA ALA A 5 17.26 5.67 -12.33
C ALA A 5 16.11 6.60 -11.91
N GLN A 6 16.10 7.11 -10.69
CA GLN A 6 15.01 7.90 -10.09
C GLN A 6 13.63 7.27 -10.31
N SER A 7 13.55 5.93 -10.23
CA SER A 7 12.35 5.15 -10.53
C SER A 7 11.86 4.36 -9.33
N ILE A 8 10.55 4.12 -9.28
CA ILE A 8 9.93 3.20 -8.32
C ILE A 8 9.49 1.95 -9.05
N ASN A 9 10.00 0.80 -8.60
CA ASN A 9 9.46 -0.49 -8.98
C ASN A 9 8.61 -1.04 -7.82
N ILE A 10 7.35 -1.31 -8.08
CA ILE A 10 6.40 -1.84 -7.12
C ILE A 10 6.16 -3.29 -7.47
N LEU A 11 6.64 -4.20 -6.62
CA LEU A 11 6.37 -5.62 -6.75
C LEU A 11 5.20 -5.99 -5.85
N GLN A 12 4.12 -6.42 -6.43
CA GLN A 12 2.94 -6.90 -5.73
C GLN A 12 3.06 -8.41 -5.49
N ILE A 13 3.02 -8.82 -4.22
CA ILE A 13 3.03 -10.23 -3.83
C ILE A 13 1.60 -10.57 -3.38
N PRO A 14 0.84 -11.36 -4.16
CA PRO A 14 -0.50 -11.78 -3.77
C PRO A 14 -0.46 -12.55 -2.44
N ARG A 15 -1.46 -12.30 -1.58
CA ARG A 15 -1.54 -12.95 -0.25
C ARG A 15 -1.53 -14.48 -0.30
N ASP A 16 -1.99 -15.05 -1.40
CA ASP A 16 -2.10 -16.50 -1.59
C ASP A 16 -0.92 -17.07 -2.40
N THR A 17 0.15 -16.29 -2.61
CA THR A 17 1.38 -16.76 -3.25
C THR A 17 1.91 -18.00 -2.52
N TYR A 18 2.11 -19.08 -3.27
CA TYR A 18 2.64 -20.33 -2.74
C TYR A 18 4.14 -20.19 -2.44
N ILE A 19 4.53 -20.54 -1.23
CA ILE A 19 5.90 -20.42 -0.72
C ILE A 19 6.51 -21.76 -0.24
N GLY A 20 5.75 -22.85 -0.34
CA GLY A 20 6.21 -24.18 0.04
C GLY A 20 5.31 -24.85 1.06
N SER A 21 5.23 -26.19 1.00
CA SER A 21 4.39 -27.02 1.88
C SER A 21 4.89 -27.08 3.34
N GLU A 22 6.08 -26.61 3.62
CA GLU A 22 6.65 -26.49 4.97
C GLU A 22 5.99 -25.37 5.80
N TYR A 23 5.23 -24.50 5.18
CA TYR A 23 4.45 -23.45 5.87
C TYR A 23 3.00 -23.92 6.10
N PRO A 24 2.32 -23.48 7.17
CA PRO A 24 1.03 -24.04 7.61
C PRO A 24 -0.05 -24.14 6.52
N THR A 25 -0.09 -23.19 5.58
CA THR A 25 -1.04 -23.22 4.45
C THR A 25 -0.34 -23.27 3.09
N GLY A 26 0.99 -23.34 3.08
CA GLY A 26 1.81 -23.15 1.88
C GLY A 26 1.75 -21.73 1.31
N LYS A 27 1.07 -20.79 1.96
CA LYS A 27 0.81 -19.45 1.45
C LYS A 27 1.52 -18.39 2.27
N ILE A 28 1.98 -17.31 1.61
CA ILE A 28 2.73 -16.22 2.24
C ILE A 28 1.93 -15.49 3.34
N ASN A 29 0.61 -15.40 3.22
CA ASN A 29 -0.25 -14.75 4.21
C ASN A 29 -0.23 -15.43 5.58
N ALA A 30 0.11 -16.71 5.65
CA ALA A 30 0.20 -17.45 6.91
C ALA A 30 1.50 -17.18 7.68
N VAL A 31 2.50 -16.57 7.04
CA VAL A 31 3.81 -16.32 7.66
C VAL A 31 3.73 -15.24 8.71
N TYR A 32 3.16 -14.08 8.39
CA TYR A 32 3.07 -12.95 9.30
C TYR A 32 2.23 -13.27 10.55
N GLY A 33 1.09 -13.92 10.36
CA GLY A 33 0.14 -14.26 11.42
C GLY A 33 0.50 -15.50 12.23
N ASN A 34 1.61 -16.18 11.97
CA ASN A 34 2.01 -17.39 12.70
C ASN A 34 2.40 -17.04 14.15
N LYS A 35 1.64 -17.57 15.12
CA LYS A 35 1.84 -17.27 16.55
C LYS A 35 3.20 -17.71 17.09
N ASN A 36 3.84 -18.72 16.48
CA ASN A 36 5.10 -19.30 16.96
C ASN A 36 6.35 -18.69 16.30
N ALA A 37 6.22 -18.18 15.09
CA ALA A 37 7.34 -17.66 14.31
C ALA A 37 6.88 -16.58 13.30
N GLY A 38 5.86 -15.80 13.66
CA GLY A 38 5.29 -14.76 12.80
C GLY A 38 6.01 -13.43 12.93
N GLY A 39 5.38 -12.40 12.35
CA GLY A 39 5.86 -11.03 12.37
C GLY A 39 6.67 -10.65 11.13
N MET A 40 7.13 -9.40 11.12
CA MET A 40 7.79 -8.82 9.95
C MET A 40 9.16 -9.42 9.67
N GLU A 41 9.95 -9.72 10.69
CA GLU A 41 11.27 -10.33 10.50
C GLU A 41 11.17 -11.68 9.79
N ASN A 42 10.21 -12.53 10.22
CA ASN A 42 10.00 -13.82 9.58
C ASN A 42 9.46 -13.66 8.15
N LEU A 43 8.54 -12.72 7.92
CA LEU A 43 8.01 -12.44 6.58
C LEU A 43 9.12 -11.93 5.65
N ALA A 44 9.96 -11.00 6.10
CA ALA A 44 11.09 -10.46 5.34
C ALA A 44 12.09 -11.58 4.99
N ARG A 45 12.39 -12.47 5.95
CA ARG A 45 13.25 -13.64 5.71
C ARG A 45 12.66 -14.55 4.64
N VAL A 46 11.36 -14.87 4.71
CA VAL A 46 10.69 -15.73 3.72
C VAL A 46 10.69 -15.09 2.33
N ILE A 47 10.44 -13.77 2.24
CA ILE A 47 10.53 -13.02 0.98
C ILE A 47 11.95 -13.13 0.41
N TYR A 48 12.98 -12.94 1.24
CA TYR A 48 14.36 -13.09 0.79
C TYR A 48 14.67 -14.52 0.32
N ASP A 49 14.28 -15.53 1.11
CA ASP A 49 14.59 -16.93 0.81
C ASP A 49 13.92 -17.41 -0.49
N ARG A 50 12.68 -16.96 -0.74
CA ARG A 50 11.88 -17.42 -1.88
C ARG A 50 12.01 -16.55 -3.13
N LEU A 51 12.14 -15.24 -2.96
CA LEU A 51 12.13 -14.29 -4.07
C LEU A 51 13.48 -13.60 -4.27
N ARG A 52 14.44 -13.82 -3.36
CA ARG A 52 15.76 -13.17 -3.37
C ARG A 52 15.68 -11.64 -3.30
N LEU A 53 14.64 -11.14 -2.66
CA LEU A 53 14.41 -9.70 -2.46
C LEU A 53 14.78 -9.33 -1.03
N PRO A 54 15.87 -8.55 -0.82
CA PRO A 54 16.17 -8.00 0.49
C PRO A 54 15.12 -6.96 0.88
N ILE A 55 14.77 -6.93 2.16
CA ILE A 55 13.87 -5.93 2.74
C ILE A 55 14.69 -5.07 3.69
N ASP A 56 14.87 -3.81 3.35
CA ASP A 56 15.61 -2.85 4.16
C ASP A 56 14.73 -2.25 5.25
N HIS A 57 13.49 -1.89 4.91
CA HIS A 57 12.50 -1.30 5.81
C HIS A 57 11.11 -1.85 5.56
N TYR A 58 10.25 -1.72 6.56
CA TYR A 58 8.85 -2.12 6.44
C TYR A 58 7.89 -1.08 7.01
N VAL A 59 6.69 -1.10 6.47
CA VAL A 59 5.53 -0.39 7.02
C VAL A 59 4.35 -1.36 7.01
N THR A 60 3.71 -1.53 8.16
CA THR A 60 2.45 -2.27 8.27
C THR A 60 1.35 -1.35 8.76
N ILE A 61 0.17 -1.51 8.20
CA ILE A 61 -1.01 -0.76 8.58
C ILE A 61 -2.21 -1.71 8.66
N ASN A 62 -3.02 -1.58 9.70
CA ASN A 62 -4.31 -2.27 9.76
C ASN A 62 -5.39 -1.45 9.03
N MET A 63 -6.59 -2.00 8.86
CA MET A 63 -7.65 -1.34 8.11
C MET A 63 -8.15 -0.06 8.78
N ASP A 64 -8.23 -0.02 10.10
CA ASP A 64 -8.67 1.18 10.83
C ASP A 64 -7.63 2.30 10.70
N GLY A 65 -6.34 1.97 10.86
CA GLY A 65 -5.25 2.89 10.62
C GLY A 65 -5.19 3.38 9.16
N PHE A 66 -5.46 2.51 8.20
CA PHE A 66 -5.57 2.91 6.80
C PHE A 66 -6.67 3.97 6.61
N VAL A 67 -7.86 3.75 7.18
CA VAL A 67 -8.96 4.73 7.14
C VAL A 67 -8.53 6.05 7.76
N SER A 68 -7.94 6.00 8.98
CA SER A 68 -7.46 7.19 9.70
C SER A 68 -6.42 7.99 8.90
N VAL A 69 -5.45 7.30 8.28
CA VAL A 69 -4.41 7.95 7.46
C VAL A 69 -5.00 8.62 6.23
N ILE A 70 -5.92 7.95 5.52
CA ILE A 70 -6.54 8.53 4.33
C ILE A 70 -7.39 9.75 4.69
N ASP A 71 -8.12 9.71 5.80
CA ASP A 71 -8.89 10.86 6.27
C ASP A 71 -7.98 12.02 6.69
N ALA A 72 -6.86 11.73 7.36
CA ALA A 72 -5.90 12.75 7.79
C ALA A 72 -5.25 13.51 6.62
N ILE A 73 -5.02 12.85 5.48
CA ILE A 73 -4.51 13.51 4.26
C ILE A 73 -5.61 14.19 3.44
N GLY A 74 -6.87 14.17 3.90
CA GLY A 74 -8.01 14.78 3.21
C GLY A 74 -8.53 13.96 2.02
N GLY A 75 -8.39 12.64 2.08
CA GLY A 75 -8.83 11.72 1.04
C GLY A 75 -7.90 11.60 -0.16
N VAL A 76 -8.20 10.65 -1.04
CA VAL A 76 -7.44 10.36 -2.26
C VAL A 76 -8.37 10.48 -3.48
N GLU A 77 -7.90 11.19 -4.50
CA GLU A 77 -8.65 11.40 -5.74
C GLU A 77 -8.46 10.22 -6.69
N ILE A 78 -9.57 9.57 -7.05
CA ILE A 78 -9.60 8.38 -7.92
C ILE A 78 -10.57 8.62 -9.07
N ASN A 79 -10.15 8.25 -10.27
CA ASN A 79 -11.04 8.23 -11.44
C ASN A 79 -11.69 6.85 -11.54
N VAL A 80 -12.89 6.71 -10.99
CA VAL A 80 -13.66 5.46 -11.01
C VAL A 80 -14.15 5.19 -12.43
N GLN A 81 -13.82 4.02 -12.99
CA GLN A 81 -14.15 3.68 -14.38
C GLN A 81 -15.60 3.25 -14.54
N GLU A 82 -16.11 2.43 -13.60
CA GLU A 82 -17.44 1.84 -13.66
C GLU A 82 -18.15 1.97 -12.31
N SER A 83 -19.49 2.09 -12.37
CA SER A 83 -20.30 2.16 -11.16
C SER A 83 -20.36 0.81 -10.46
N PHE A 84 -20.16 0.81 -9.16
CA PHE A 84 -20.38 -0.36 -8.31
C PHE A 84 -20.81 0.04 -6.90
N THR A 85 -21.38 -0.92 -6.17
CA THR A 85 -21.76 -0.73 -4.76
C THR A 85 -21.14 -1.83 -3.92
N LEU A 86 -20.49 -1.45 -2.82
CA LEU A 86 -19.93 -2.37 -1.84
C LEU A 86 -20.33 -1.93 -0.44
N GLU A 87 -20.98 -2.84 0.31
CA GLU A 87 -21.36 -2.62 1.71
C GLU A 87 -22.10 -1.28 1.95
N GLY A 88 -23.03 -0.94 1.06
CA GLY A 88 -23.85 0.27 1.15
C GLY A 88 -23.18 1.56 0.63
N VAL A 89 -21.93 1.50 0.19
CA VAL A 89 -21.25 2.62 -0.47
C VAL A 89 -21.33 2.46 -1.98
N THR A 90 -21.87 3.46 -2.67
CA THR A 90 -21.96 3.49 -4.13
C THR A 90 -20.88 4.39 -4.71
N PHE A 91 -20.10 3.82 -5.61
CA PHE A 91 -19.12 4.52 -6.42
C PHE A 91 -19.72 4.79 -7.80
N LYS A 92 -19.62 6.03 -8.25
CA LYS A 92 -20.10 6.44 -9.58
C LYS A 92 -18.92 6.61 -10.52
N PRO A 93 -19.08 6.45 -11.84
CA PRO A 93 -18.02 6.75 -12.80
C PRO A 93 -17.55 8.21 -12.70
N GLY A 94 -16.25 8.42 -12.91
CA GLY A 94 -15.63 9.75 -12.93
C GLY A 94 -14.72 10.01 -11.73
N LEU A 95 -14.18 11.22 -11.71
CA LEU A 95 -13.23 11.66 -10.69
C LEU A 95 -13.92 11.91 -9.36
N GLN A 96 -13.46 11.28 -8.30
CA GLN A 96 -14.01 11.37 -6.95
C GLN A 96 -12.90 11.42 -5.91
N THR A 97 -13.09 12.22 -4.87
CA THR A 97 -12.23 12.15 -3.67
C THR A 97 -12.82 11.11 -2.71
N LEU A 98 -12.10 10.03 -2.50
CA LEU A 98 -12.47 8.97 -1.57
C LEU A 98 -11.95 9.29 -0.17
N ASN A 99 -12.85 9.32 0.82
CA ASN A 99 -12.46 9.33 2.23
C ASN A 99 -11.91 7.95 2.66
N GLY A 100 -11.45 7.81 3.90
CA GLY A 100 -10.83 6.60 4.39
C GLY A 100 -11.71 5.36 4.24
N LEU A 101 -12.99 5.45 4.63
CA LEU A 101 -13.92 4.32 4.51
C LEU A 101 -14.21 3.95 3.05
N GLN A 102 -14.35 4.94 2.19
CA GLN A 102 -14.53 4.70 0.75
C GLN A 102 -13.28 4.10 0.12
N ALA A 103 -12.11 4.59 0.48
CA ALA A 103 -10.82 4.06 0.02
C ALA A 103 -10.62 2.61 0.44
N GLU A 104 -10.95 2.26 1.70
CA GLU A 104 -10.89 0.89 2.22
C GLU A 104 -11.77 -0.05 1.39
N LYS A 105 -13.01 0.34 1.12
CA LYS A 105 -13.93 -0.44 0.27
C LYS A 105 -13.41 -0.56 -1.16
N PHE A 106 -12.90 0.54 -1.73
CA PHE A 106 -12.36 0.56 -3.08
C PHE A 106 -11.22 -0.44 -3.29
N VAL A 107 -10.25 -0.49 -2.37
CA VAL A 107 -9.08 -1.40 -2.48
C VAL A 107 -9.42 -2.87 -2.14
N ARG A 108 -10.56 -3.14 -1.51
CA ARG A 108 -11.04 -4.49 -1.17
C ARG A 108 -12.01 -5.07 -2.20
N GLU A 109 -12.54 -4.25 -3.10
CA GLU A 109 -13.55 -4.68 -4.06
C GLU A 109 -13.03 -5.80 -4.98
N ARG A 110 -13.82 -6.87 -5.16
CA ARG A 110 -13.49 -8.05 -5.96
C ARG A 110 -14.53 -8.39 -7.03
N HIS A 111 -15.79 -8.02 -6.82
CA HIS A 111 -16.92 -8.60 -7.57
C HIS A 111 -17.18 -7.90 -8.91
N SER A 112 -17.04 -6.57 -8.95
CA SER A 112 -17.40 -5.78 -10.14
C SER A 112 -16.26 -5.69 -11.17
N ARG A 113 -15.02 -6.00 -10.80
CA ARG A 113 -13.82 -5.74 -11.61
C ARG A 113 -13.06 -6.99 -12.07
N GLY A 114 -13.69 -8.17 -12.09
CA GLY A 114 -13.04 -9.39 -12.54
C GLY A 114 -12.24 -10.14 -11.45
N GLY A 115 -12.75 -10.15 -10.22
CA GLY A 115 -12.20 -10.95 -9.13
C GLY A 115 -10.89 -10.45 -8.57
N ASP A 116 -9.95 -11.36 -8.31
CA ASP A 116 -8.66 -11.01 -7.70
C ASP A 116 -7.79 -10.10 -8.58
N ILE A 117 -7.87 -10.23 -9.90
CA ILE A 117 -7.13 -9.36 -10.85
C ILE A 117 -7.68 -7.93 -10.77
N GLY A 118 -9.00 -7.76 -10.71
CA GLY A 118 -9.62 -6.46 -10.55
C GLY A 118 -9.23 -5.77 -9.25
N ARG A 119 -9.18 -6.52 -8.15
CA ARG A 119 -8.69 -6.01 -6.86
C ARG A 119 -7.23 -5.54 -6.95
N ILE A 120 -6.37 -6.32 -7.59
CA ILE A 120 -4.96 -5.97 -7.79
C ILE A 120 -4.85 -4.66 -8.58
N ASN A 121 -5.64 -4.48 -9.64
CA ASN A 121 -5.64 -3.25 -10.42
C ASN A 121 -6.18 -2.06 -9.61
N ALA A 122 -7.25 -2.23 -8.82
CA ALA A 122 -7.76 -1.19 -7.92
C ALA A 122 -6.71 -0.75 -6.90
N GLN A 123 -5.95 -1.68 -6.34
CA GLN A 123 -4.85 -1.36 -5.43
C GLN A 123 -3.71 -0.60 -6.11
N ARG A 124 -3.38 -0.91 -7.37
CA ARG A 124 -2.39 -0.17 -8.17
C ARG A 124 -2.85 1.25 -8.46
N GLU A 125 -4.10 1.40 -8.93
CA GLU A 125 -4.72 2.71 -9.17
C GLU A 125 -4.69 3.56 -7.89
N PHE A 126 -5.10 2.96 -6.77
CA PHE A 126 -5.11 3.65 -5.48
C PHE A 126 -3.72 4.06 -5.03
N LEU A 127 -2.72 3.18 -5.14
CA LEU A 127 -1.36 3.48 -4.74
C LEU A 127 -0.74 4.60 -5.59
N ALA A 128 -0.97 4.59 -6.90
CA ALA A 128 -0.53 5.66 -7.78
C ALA A 128 -1.18 7.00 -7.41
N ALA A 129 -2.48 7.00 -7.14
CA ALA A 129 -3.21 8.19 -6.69
C ALA A 129 -2.75 8.68 -5.32
N LEU A 130 -2.45 7.77 -4.39
CA LEU A 130 -1.90 8.10 -3.07
C LEU A 130 -0.53 8.77 -3.19
N VAL A 131 0.37 8.23 -3.99
CA VAL A 131 1.69 8.87 -4.27
C VAL A 131 1.48 10.26 -4.87
N ASN A 132 0.56 10.40 -5.83
CA ASN A 132 0.24 11.69 -6.43
C ASN A 132 -0.31 12.68 -5.38
N LYS A 133 -1.18 12.22 -4.46
CA LYS A 133 -1.68 13.04 -3.35
C LYS A 133 -0.55 13.58 -2.49
N PHE A 134 0.39 12.70 -2.08
CA PHE A 134 1.55 13.12 -1.28
C PHE A 134 2.43 14.13 -2.00
N LYS A 135 2.62 14.03 -3.31
CA LYS A 135 3.40 15.00 -4.10
C LYS A 135 2.84 16.41 -4.07
N HIS A 136 1.54 16.56 -3.85
CA HIS A 136 0.88 17.86 -3.76
C HIS A 136 0.82 18.42 -2.32
N LEU A 137 1.32 17.67 -1.33
CA LEU A 137 1.44 18.16 0.03
C LEU A 137 2.73 18.98 0.22
N SER A 138 2.61 20.10 0.91
CA SER A 138 3.80 20.85 1.36
C SER A 138 4.55 20.09 2.46
N MET A 139 5.82 20.40 2.65
CA MET A 139 6.62 19.83 3.75
C MET A 139 6.00 20.12 5.13
N GLY A 140 5.36 21.27 5.31
CA GLY A 140 4.64 21.60 6.54
C GLY A 140 3.45 20.68 6.78
N GLN A 141 2.66 20.38 5.74
CA GLN A 141 1.56 19.42 5.82
C GLN A 141 2.07 18.00 6.12
N ILE A 142 3.14 17.57 5.45
CA ILE A 142 3.77 16.26 5.73
C ILE A 142 4.22 16.20 7.18
N SER A 143 4.92 17.20 7.67
CA SER A 143 5.39 17.25 9.06
C SER A 143 4.23 17.19 10.05
N SER A 144 3.10 17.84 9.77
CA SER A 144 1.91 17.79 10.62
C SER A 144 1.20 16.43 10.62
N LEU A 145 1.40 15.63 9.58
CA LEU A 145 0.83 14.27 9.47
C LEU A 145 1.67 13.20 10.19
N ILE A 146 2.97 13.47 10.43
CA ILE A 146 3.88 12.47 11.03
C ILE A 146 3.33 11.87 12.32
N PRO A 147 2.81 12.64 13.32
CA PRO A 147 2.28 12.04 14.53
C PRO A 147 1.15 11.05 14.27
N THR A 148 0.21 11.39 13.39
CA THR A 148 -0.89 10.49 12.99
C THR A 148 -0.36 9.25 12.30
N LEU A 149 0.56 9.40 11.33
CA LEU A 149 1.16 8.28 10.63
C LEU A 149 1.87 7.32 11.59
N MET A 150 2.66 7.86 12.53
CA MET A 150 3.40 7.04 13.50
C MET A 150 2.50 6.34 14.53
N GLN A 151 1.28 6.81 14.74
CA GLN A 151 0.29 6.13 15.59
C GLN A 151 -0.42 4.99 14.85
N GLU A 152 -0.70 5.16 13.58
CA GLU A 152 -1.54 4.25 12.80
C GLU A 152 -0.74 3.16 12.07
N VAL A 153 0.58 3.30 11.98
CA VAL A 153 1.44 2.33 11.32
C VAL A 153 2.45 1.70 12.27
N THR A 154 2.83 0.46 11.99
CA THR A 154 3.99 -0.17 12.61
C THR A 154 5.13 -0.20 11.59
N THR A 155 6.25 0.38 11.94
CA THR A 155 7.42 0.51 11.05
C THR A 155 8.72 0.51 11.84
N ASP A 156 9.81 0.15 11.20
CA ASP A 156 11.18 0.32 11.69
C ASP A 156 11.79 1.67 11.29
N LEU A 157 11.09 2.47 10.46
CA LEU A 157 11.51 3.81 10.08
C LEU A 157 11.39 4.77 11.26
N THR A 158 12.42 5.59 11.46
CA THR A 158 12.36 6.72 12.39
C THR A 158 11.74 7.95 11.74
N VAL A 159 11.32 8.92 12.56
CA VAL A 159 10.85 10.23 12.04
C VAL A 159 11.91 10.89 11.16
N ASN A 160 13.19 10.75 11.52
CA ASN A 160 14.29 11.31 10.73
C ASN A 160 14.42 10.62 9.36
N ASP A 161 14.20 9.31 9.29
CA ASP A 161 14.19 8.58 8.02
C ASP A 161 13.05 9.07 7.13
N VAL A 162 11.86 9.24 7.69
CA VAL A 162 10.70 9.79 6.96
C VAL A 162 11.00 11.18 6.41
N LEU A 163 11.53 12.08 7.22
CA LEU A 163 11.89 13.44 6.80
C LEU A 163 13.00 13.46 5.73
N THR A 164 13.93 12.52 5.80
CA THR A 164 15.02 12.40 4.81
C THR A 164 14.52 11.81 3.48
N LEU A 165 13.60 10.86 3.53
CA LEU A 165 13.05 10.20 2.35
C LEU A 165 11.95 11.01 1.67
N ALA A 166 11.16 11.79 2.43
CA ALA A 166 10.02 12.54 1.91
C ALA A 166 10.37 13.43 0.69
N PRO A 167 11.41 14.27 0.69
CA PRO A 167 11.75 15.08 -0.47
C PRO A 167 12.04 14.26 -1.73
N ARG A 168 12.65 13.07 -1.56
CA ARG A 168 12.95 12.15 -2.66
C ARG A 168 11.68 11.55 -3.24
N VAL A 169 10.75 11.12 -2.37
CA VAL A 169 9.45 10.60 -2.80
C VAL A 169 8.63 11.68 -3.52
N LEU A 170 8.65 12.91 -3.02
CA LEU A 170 7.93 14.03 -3.63
C LEU A 170 8.50 14.43 -5.01
N SER A 171 9.79 14.23 -5.24
CA SER A 171 10.45 14.53 -6.53
C SER A 171 10.25 13.45 -7.59
N LEU A 172 9.66 12.30 -7.23
CA LEU A 172 9.47 11.19 -8.16
C LEU A 172 8.48 11.53 -9.27
N ASP A 173 8.80 11.11 -10.48
CA ASP A 173 7.81 11.09 -11.55
C ASP A 173 6.95 9.83 -11.43
N THR A 174 5.64 10.03 -11.20
CA THR A 174 4.69 8.91 -11.13
C THR A 174 4.54 8.16 -12.44
N SER A 175 4.89 8.77 -13.58
CA SER A 175 4.94 8.08 -14.87
C SER A 175 6.07 7.04 -14.95
N SER A 176 7.09 7.16 -14.09
CA SER A 176 8.21 6.21 -13.99
C SER A 176 7.93 5.04 -13.03
N MET A 177 6.73 4.96 -12.45
CA MET A 177 6.34 3.85 -11.57
C MET A 177 6.06 2.59 -12.40
N ALA A 178 6.82 1.53 -12.18
CA ALA A 178 6.59 0.23 -12.78
C ALA A 178 5.95 -0.72 -11.76
N PHE A 179 4.86 -1.38 -12.17
CA PHE A 179 4.16 -2.37 -11.36
C PHE A 179 4.46 -3.77 -11.87
N HIS A 180 4.92 -4.62 -10.98
CA HIS A 180 5.22 -6.02 -11.22
C HIS A 180 4.37 -6.90 -10.30
N MET A 181 4.19 -8.16 -10.65
CA MET A 181 3.52 -9.16 -9.82
C MET A 181 4.33 -10.45 -9.83
N VAL A 182 4.41 -11.12 -8.70
CA VAL A 182 4.98 -12.47 -8.57
C VAL A 182 3.99 -13.51 -9.05
#